data_ea24e7dfbebfdad9fc8d99eedfda0737
#
_entry.id   ea24e7dfbebfdad9fc8d99eedfda0737
#
_cell.length_a   1.000
_cell.length_b   1.000
_cell.length_c   1.000
_cell.angle_alpha   90.00
_cell.angle_beta   90.00
_cell.angle_gamma   90.00
#
_symmetry.space_group_name_H-M   'P 1'
#
loop_
_entity.id
_entity.type
_entity.pdbx_description
1 polymer ?
#
loop_
_entity_poly.entity_id
_entity_poly.type
_entity_poly.pdbx_seq_one_letter_code
_entity_poly.pdbx_strand_id
1 'polypeptide(L)'
;MSTTSLKRSMPFFKSPLRIMNLFATCLLAACQSLPNGEATSALQQVPLSPAATQVLQTHPSADESTMTADELPEIAEELQAAVTELTVAEKPADLWSRMLDGYRLTFPHNPRIDRELNWYKQHPGYIQRIQERSQPYLHFILQEIEKRDIPREIALLPAVESAYRPFAYSPGRAAGMWQFIPSTGRYYGLKQNWWYDGRRDIVASTHAALDYLQSLSRQFNNDWELALAAYNSGAGTVRSAIRRNQKRGKPTDYWSLKLPDETSAYVPRLLALAEIFRNPQRYKATLLPIADEPYFTTVDIQSQLDLALAAEMADLSIQDLYLLNPGLNRWATDPDG
;
A
#
# COMPACT_ATOMS: atom_id res chain seq x y z
N MET A 1 23.68 -3.93 15.57
CA MET A 1 24.14 -2.82 14.72
C MET A 1 22.90 -2.23 14.07
N SER A 2 22.56 -0.99 14.38
CA SER A 2 21.41 -0.31 13.79
C SER A 2 21.90 0.34 12.51
N THR A 3 21.46 -0.15 11.36
CA THR A 3 21.82 0.43 10.07
C THR A 3 20.80 1.49 9.70
N THR A 4 21.28 2.68 9.38
CA THR A 4 20.41 3.76 8.86
C THR A 4 20.04 3.44 7.42
N SER A 5 18.74 3.40 7.13
CA SER A 5 18.20 3.07 5.81
C SER A 5 17.39 4.25 5.25
N LEU A 6 17.67 4.65 4.02
CA LEU A 6 16.88 5.62 3.27
C LEU A 6 15.95 4.93 2.29
N LYS A 7 14.73 5.46 2.18
CA LYS A 7 13.71 4.96 1.26
C LYS A 7 13.71 5.81 -0.01
N ARG A 8 13.67 5.13 -1.15
CA ARG A 8 13.58 5.73 -2.48
C ARG A 8 12.27 5.33 -3.12
N SER A 9 11.55 6.27 -3.73
CA SER A 9 10.41 5.95 -4.59
C SER A 9 10.89 5.29 -5.87
N MET A 10 10.15 4.29 -6.34
CA MET A 10 10.34 3.82 -7.71
C MET A 10 9.74 4.86 -8.66
N PRO A 11 10.41 5.20 -9.78
CA PRO A 11 9.81 6.09 -10.76
C PRO A 11 8.50 5.46 -11.25
N PHE A 12 7.42 6.23 -11.19
CA PHE A 12 6.15 5.85 -11.81
C PHE A 12 6.43 5.66 -13.31
N PHE A 13 6.43 4.44 -13.78
CA PHE A 13 6.30 4.20 -15.20
C PHE A 13 4.98 4.81 -15.63
N LYS A 14 5.05 5.92 -16.37
CA LYS A 14 3.88 6.48 -17.05
C LYS A 14 3.21 5.32 -17.75
N SER A 15 1.96 5.06 -17.39
CA SER A 15 1.11 3.98 -17.84
C SER A 15 1.55 3.39 -19.20
N PRO A 16 1.85 2.10 -19.32
CA PRO A 16 2.26 1.48 -20.59
C PRO A 16 1.23 1.72 -21.70
N LEU A 17 -0.03 1.97 -21.34
CA LEU A 17 -1.10 2.28 -22.29
C LEU A 17 -0.86 3.57 -23.12
N ARG A 18 -0.23 4.60 -22.55
CA ARG A 18 0.06 5.83 -23.32
C ARG A 18 1.26 5.68 -24.27
N ILE A 19 2.24 4.87 -23.89
CA ILE A 19 3.39 4.58 -24.72
C ILE A 19 2.99 3.63 -25.86
N MET A 20 2.12 2.65 -25.58
CA MET A 20 1.63 1.68 -26.56
C MET A 20 0.76 2.32 -27.65
N ASN A 21 -0.13 3.27 -27.30
CA ASN A 21 -0.90 4.02 -28.32
C ASN A 21 -0.03 4.91 -29.21
N LEU A 22 1.11 5.40 -28.70
CA LEU A 22 2.06 6.15 -29.52
C LEU A 22 2.85 5.23 -30.47
N PHE A 23 3.20 4.03 -30.01
CA PHE A 23 3.91 3.03 -30.81
C PHE A 23 3.01 2.41 -31.90
N ALA A 24 1.75 2.09 -31.58
CA ALA A 24 0.81 1.57 -32.57
C ALA A 24 0.54 2.60 -33.70
N THR A 25 0.41 3.88 -33.34
CA THR A 25 0.22 4.97 -34.33
C THR A 25 1.49 5.24 -35.13
N CYS A 26 2.67 5.10 -34.55
CA CYS A 26 3.94 5.22 -35.27
C CYS A 26 4.21 4.04 -36.22
N LEU A 27 3.84 2.82 -35.86
CA LEU A 27 3.96 1.66 -36.74
C LEU A 27 3.08 1.78 -37.98
N LEU A 28 1.83 2.22 -37.82
CA LEU A 28 0.92 2.46 -38.96
C LEU A 28 1.37 3.63 -39.84
N ALA A 29 2.01 4.68 -39.27
CA ALA A 29 2.55 5.79 -40.03
C ALA A 29 3.89 5.43 -40.74
N ALA A 30 4.69 4.54 -40.13
CA ALA A 30 5.96 4.08 -40.71
C ALA A 30 5.76 3.19 -41.94
N CYS A 31 4.69 2.40 -41.99
CA CYS A 31 4.35 1.58 -43.17
C CYS A 31 3.92 2.42 -44.40
N GLN A 32 3.57 3.70 -44.21
CA GLN A 32 3.16 4.58 -45.35
C GLN A 32 4.25 5.48 -45.90
N SER A 33 5.47 5.55 -45.34
CA SER A 33 6.45 6.59 -45.68
C SER A 33 7.94 6.16 -45.74
N LEU A 34 8.30 4.87 -45.65
CA LEU A 34 9.69 4.45 -45.74
C LEU A 34 9.96 3.59 -46.98
N PRO A 35 11.02 3.88 -47.73
CA PRO A 35 11.49 2.99 -48.77
C PRO A 35 12.13 1.72 -48.21
N ASN A 36 11.95 0.62 -48.90
CA ASN A 36 12.36 -0.74 -48.55
C ASN A 36 13.77 -0.81 -47.96
N GLY A 37 13.94 -1.36 -46.79
CA GLY A 37 15.22 -1.80 -46.25
C GLY A 37 15.54 -1.48 -44.77
N GLU A 38 14.88 -0.51 -44.13
CA GLU A 38 15.27 -0.08 -42.78
C GLU A 38 14.33 -0.57 -41.64
N ALA A 39 13.18 -1.10 -41.98
CA ALA A 39 12.18 -1.54 -40.95
C ALA A 39 12.63 -2.78 -40.13
N THR A 40 13.45 -3.63 -40.72
CA THR A 40 13.91 -4.88 -40.08
C THR A 40 14.96 -4.65 -39.00
N SER A 41 15.77 -3.59 -39.12
CA SER A 41 16.84 -3.28 -38.15
C SER A 41 16.31 -2.67 -36.84
N ALA A 42 15.15 -1.98 -36.88
CA ALA A 42 14.56 -1.34 -35.70
C ALA A 42 13.84 -2.34 -34.80
N LEU A 43 13.35 -3.46 -35.33
CA LEU A 43 12.65 -4.50 -34.58
C LEU A 43 13.58 -5.41 -33.75
N GLN A 44 14.87 -5.46 -34.08
CA GLN A 44 15.86 -6.30 -33.36
C GLN A 44 16.31 -5.74 -32.00
N GLN A 45 15.94 -4.52 -31.67
CA GLN A 45 16.39 -3.85 -30.43
C GLN A 45 15.34 -3.79 -29.31
N VAL A 46 14.12 -4.30 -29.52
CA VAL A 46 13.07 -4.35 -28.48
C VAL A 46 12.94 -5.77 -27.99
N PRO A 47 13.06 -6.04 -26.67
CA PRO A 47 12.79 -7.38 -26.15
C PRO A 47 11.30 -7.69 -26.31
N LEU A 48 11.00 -8.61 -27.22
CA LEU A 48 9.64 -9.09 -27.47
C LEU A 48 9.23 -10.09 -26.40
N SER A 49 7.95 -10.08 -26.03
CA SER A 49 7.40 -11.10 -25.11
C SER A 49 7.45 -12.49 -25.77
N PRO A 50 7.43 -13.59 -24.98
CA PRO A 50 7.45 -14.94 -25.53
C PRO A 50 6.36 -15.22 -26.58
N ALA A 51 5.19 -14.61 -26.46
CA ALA A 51 4.08 -14.72 -27.40
C ALA A 51 4.41 -14.01 -28.75
N ALA A 52 4.96 -12.80 -28.68
CA ALA A 52 5.38 -12.07 -29.90
C ALA A 52 6.54 -12.76 -30.62
N THR A 53 7.44 -13.41 -29.87
CA THR A 53 8.53 -14.23 -30.46
C THR A 53 7.98 -15.47 -31.15
N GLN A 54 6.89 -16.05 -30.65
CA GLN A 54 6.26 -17.24 -31.24
C GLN A 54 5.57 -16.92 -32.56
N VAL A 55 4.89 -15.77 -32.66
CA VAL A 55 4.27 -15.31 -33.92
C VAL A 55 5.31 -15.08 -35.01
N LEU A 56 6.49 -14.50 -34.65
CA LEU A 56 7.59 -14.31 -35.61
C LEU A 56 8.31 -15.60 -36.00
N GLN A 57 8.20 -16.66 -35.20
CA GLN A 57 8.82 -17.98 -35.50
C GLN A 57 7.93 -18.88 -36.35
N THR A 58 6.61 -18.64 -36.44
CA THR A 58 5.67 -19.40 -37.27
C THR A 58 5.73 -19.01 -38.76
N HIS A 59 6.36 -17.88 -39.10
CA HIS A 59 6.63 -17.50 -40.47
C HIS A 59 8.14 -17.57 -40.74
N PRO A 60 8.65 -18.67 -41.32
CA PRO A 60 10.05 -18.77 -41.67
C PRO A 60 10.37 -17.76 -42.77
N SER A 61 11.44 -17.00 -42.57
CA SER A 61 12.09 -16.02 -43.46
C SER A 61 11.46 -15.98 -44.86
N ALA A 62 10.62 -14.99 -45.10
CA ALA A 62 10.16 -14.67 -46.43
C ALA A 62 11.39 -14.25 -47.28
N ASP A 63 11.69 -15.05 -48.29
CA ASP A 63 12.50 -14.62 -49.41
C ASP A 63 11.83 -13.38 -50.01
N GLU A 64 12.61 -12.48 -50.57
CA GLU A 64 12.25 -11.11 -51.01
C GLU A 64 11.21 -11.07 -52.17
N SER A 65 10.11 -11.83 -52.08
CA SER A 65 9.07 -11.82 -53.08
C SER A 65 7.73 -11.36 -52.49
N THR A 66 7.44 -10.08 -52.69
CA THR A 66 6.10 -9.47 -52.82
C THR A 66 5.00 -10.08 -51.98
N MET A 67 4.80 -9.54 -50.74
CA MET A 67 3.52 -9.66 -50.03
C MET A 67 2.42 -9.10 -50.93
N THR A 68 1.36 -9.89 -51.16
CA THR A 68 0.22 -9.45 -51.94
C THR A 68 -0.69 -8.55 -51.11
N ALA A 69 -1.38 -7.63 -51.74
CA ALA A 69 -2.28 -6.70 -51.09
C ALA A 69 -3.43 -7.40 -50.33
N ASP A 70 -3.69 -8.68 -50.63
CA ASP A 70 -4.72 -9.49 -49.98
C ASP A 70 -4.26 -10.13 -48.67
N GLU A 71 -2.97 -10.26 -48.38
CA GLU A 71 -2.41 -10.82 -47.14
C GLU A 71 -2.27 -9.77 -46.01
N LEU A 72 -2.26 -8.50 -46.37
CA LEU A 72 -2.17 -7.38 -45.38
C LEU A 72 -3.34 -7.30 -44.38
N PRO A 73 -4.61 -7.57 -44.77
CA PRO A 73 -5.72 -7.57 -43.82
C PRO A 73 -5.63 -8.68 -42.76
N GLU A 74 -5.19 -9.87 -43.16
CA GLU A 74 -5.12 -11.06 -42.29
C GLU A 74 -4.02 -10.89 -41.22
N ILE A 75 -2.86 -10.37 -41.65
CA ILE A 75 -1.76 -10.01 -40.71
C ILE A 75 -2.17 -8.88 -39.79
N ALA A 76 -2.96 -7.92 -40.27
CA ALA A 76 -3.45 -6.82 -39.45
C ALA A 76 -4.47 -7.31 -38.40
N GLU A 77 -5.34 -8.28 -38.73
CA GLU A 77 -6.26 -8.90 -37.78
C GLU A 77 -5.52 -9.77 -36.74
N GLU A 78 -4.52 -10.56 -37.14
CA GLU A 78 -3.68 -11.33 -36.21
C GLU A 78 -2.88 -10.43 -35.28
N LEU A 79 -2.29 -9.34 -35.79
CA LEU A 79 -1.63 -8.34 -34.97
C LEU A 79 -2.60 -7.63 -34.04
N GLN A 80 -3.80 -7.32 -34.49
CA GLN A 80 -4.85 -6.71 -33.67
C GLN A 80 -5.33 -7.67 -32.59
N ALA A 81 -5.49 -8.96 -32.91
CA ALA A 81 -5.81 -10.01 -31.93
C ALA A 81 -4.69 -10.19 -30.90
N ALA A 82 -3.42 -10.27 -31.35
CA ALA A 82 -2.26 -10.38 -30.46
C ALA A 82 -2.08 -9.12 -29.59
N VAL A 83 -2.32 -7.90 -30.12
CA VAL A 83 -2.35 -6.66 -29.34
C VAL A 83 -3.51 -6.65 -28.37
N THR A 84 -4.67 -7.18 -28.74
CA THR A 84 -5.83 -7.30 -27.84
C THR A 84 -5.56 -8.33 -26.74
N GLU A 85 -4.91 -9.44 -27.05
CA GLU A 85 -4.49 -10.45 -26.08
C GLU A 85 -3.39 -9.90 -25.13
N LEU A 86 -2.46 -9.11 -25.63
CA LEU A 86 -1.46 -8.37 -24.82
C LEU A 86 -2.10 -7.24 -23.98
N THR A 87 -3.23 -6.67 -24.41
CA THR A 87 -3.95 -5.66 -23.63
C THR A 87 -4.93 -6.28 -22.63
N VAL A 88 -5.31 -7.52 -22.81
CA VAL A 88 -6.03 -8.36 -21.81
C VAL A 88 -5.01 -8.96 -20.81
N ALA A 89 -3.69 -8.87 -21.06
CA ALA A 89 -2.67 -9.23 -20.10
C ALA A 89 -2.85 -8.41 -18.83
N GLU A 90 -3.47 -9.04 -17.85
CA GLU A 90 -3.65 -8.71 -16.44
C GLU A 90 -3.56 -7.22 -16.11
N LYS A 91 -4.75 -6.60 -15.96
CA LYS A 91 -4.88 -5.38 -15.15
C LYS A 91 -4.02 -5.61 -13.90
N PRO A 92 -3.00 -4.78 -13.62
CA PRO A 92 -2.16 -4.96 -12.44
C PRO A 92 -3.07 -5.17 -11.25
N ALA A 93 -2.81 -6.23 -10.46
CA ALA A 93 -3.65 -6.58 -9.34
C ALA A 93 -3.82 -5.32 -8.48
N ASP A 94 -5.06 -4.96 -8.19
CA ASP A 94 -5.37 -3.79 -7.38
C ASP A 94 -5.13 -4.13 -5.90
N LEU A 95 -4.36 -3.31 -5.20
CA LEU A 95 -4.09 -3.51 -3.77
C LEU A 95 -5.35 -3.62 -2.90
N TRP A 96 -6.45 -2.98 -3.32
CA TRP A 96 -7.72 -3.14 -2.60
C TRP A 96 -8.26 -4.56 -2.70
N SER A 97 -8.23 -5.16 -3.88
CA SER A 97 -8.63 -6.56 -4.08
C SER A 97 -7.77 -7.49 -3.24
N ARG A 98 -6.44 -7.33 -3.29
CA ARG A 98 -5.52 -8.10 -2.44
C ARG A 98 -5.81 -7.92 -0.95
N MET A 99 -6.10 -6.72 -0.48
CA MET A 99 -6.46 -6.46 0.92
C MET A 99 -7.77 -7.17 1.29
N LEU A 100 -8.80 -7.05 0.44
CA LEU A 100 -10.12 -7.61 0.69
C LEU A 100 -10.13 -9.14 0.76
N ASP A 101 -9.34 -9.81 -0.06
CA ASP A 101 -9.22 -11.28 -0.09
C ASP A 101 -8.71 -11.87 1.22
N GLY A 102 -8.07 -11.07 2.05
CA GLY A 102 -7.54 -11.50 3.35
C GLY A 102 -8.29 -10.97 4.56
N TYR A 103 -9.51 -10.47 4.39
CA TYR A 103 -10.35 -10.02 5.48
C TYR A 103 -10.85 -11.20 6.32
N ARG A 104 -10.62 -11.15 7.64
CA ARG A 104 -10.93 -12.23 8.58
C ARG A 104 -11.70 -11.76 9.82
N LEU A 105 -11.82 -10.46 10.05
CA LEU A 105 -12.56 -9.93 11.20
C LEU A 105 -14.06 -10.11 10.98
N THR A 106 -14.76 -10.47 12.06
CA THR A 106 -16.21 -10.57 12.04
C THR A 106 -16.84 -9.18 11.95
N PHE A 107 -17.87 -9.06 11.13
CA PHE A 107 -18.63 -7.83 10.96
C PHE A 107 -20.03 -7.99 11.58
N PRO A 108 -20.19 -7.77 12.91
CA PRO A 108 -21.46 -7.95 13.56
C PRO A 108 -22.42 -6.81 13.21
N HIS A 109 -23.73 -7.09 13.19
CA HIS A 109 -24.71 -6.03 13.16
C HIS A 109 -24.74 -5.32 14.53
N ASN A 110 -24.23 -4.07 14.58
CA ASN A 110 -24.06 -3.33 15.83
C ASN A 110 -24.25 -1.82 15.62
N PRO A 111 -25.10 -1.15 16.44
CA PRO A 111 -25.36 0.28 16.30
C PRO A 111 -24.13 1.18 16.41
N ARG A 112 -23.04 0.71 17.06
CA ARG A 112 -21.77 1.45 17.10
C ARG A 112 -21.09 1.49 15.73
N ILE A 113 -21.17 0.39 14.98
CA ILE A 113 -20.65 0.33 13.59
C ILE A 113 -21.52 1.21 12.69
N ASP A 114 -22.85 1.13 12.81
CA ASP A 114 -23.78 1.93 12.00
C ASP A 114 -23.55 3.44 12.20
N ARG A 115 -23.20 3.86 13.43
CA ARG A 115 -22.84 5.26 13.72
C ARG A 115 -21.60 5.70 12.93
N GLU A 116 -20.54 4.89 12.94
CA GLU A 116 -19.31 5.21 12.22
C GLU A 116 -19.53 5.16 10.70
N LEU A 117 -20.27 4.17 10.18
CA LEU A 117 -20.69 4.13 8.76
C LEU A 117 -21.44 5.40 8.34
N ASN A 118 -22.37 5.87 9.17
CA ASN A 118 -23.12 7.10 8.91
C ASN A 118 -22.20 8.33 8.91
N TRP A 119 -21.24 8.37 9.81
CA TRP A 119 -20.25 9.44 9.83
C TRP A 119 -19.42 9.46 8.53
N TYR A 120 -18.89 8.32 8.09
CA TYR A 120 -18.12 8.23 6.84
C TYR A 120 -18.97 8.60 5.60
N LYS A 121 -20.24 8.19 5.56
CA LYS A 121 -21.16 8.60 4.49
C LYS A 121 -21.33 10.13 4.38
N GLN A 122 -21.32 10.82 5.51
CA GLN A 122 -21.41 12.28 5.57
C GLN A 122 -20.08 12.98 5.25
N HIS A 123 -18.97 12.24 5.25
CA HIS A 123 -17.62 12.77 5.03
C HIS A 123 -16.88 12.03 3.89
N PRO A 124 -17.42 12.01 2.65
CA PRO A 124 -16.84 11.23 1.55
C PRO A 124 -15.39 11.65 1.22
N GLY A 125 -15.06 12.93 1.37
CA GLY A 125 -13.69 13.41 1.21
C GLY A 125 -12.68 12.83 2.22
N TYR A 126 -13.16 12.22 3.32
CA TYR A 126 -12.27 11.51 4.24
C TYR A 126 -11.78 10.18 3.63
N ILE A 127 -12.68 9.44 2.98
CA ILE A 127 -12.34 8.18 2.29
C ILE A 127 -11.35 8.45 1.16
N GLN A 128 -11.59 9.50 0.36
CA GLN A 128 -10.65 9.89 -0.70
C GLN A 128 -9.26 10.20 -0.14
N ARG A 129 -9.16 11.02 0.92
CA ARG A 129 -7.87 11.35 1.56
C ARG A 129 -7.15 10.13 2.13
N ILE A 130 -7.88 9.14 2.66
CA ILE A 130 -7.29 7.87 3.12
C ILE A 130 -6.62 7.16 1.94
N GLN A 131 -7.31 7.02 0.82
CA GLN A 131 -6.79 6.35 -0.37
C GLN A 131 -5.54 7.05 -0.90
N GLU A 132 -5.60 8.37 -1.12
CA GLU A 132 -4.48 9.18 -1.60
C GLU A 132 -3.24 9.04 -0.68
N ARG A 133 -3.45 9.09 0.64
CA ARG A 133 -2.35 9.03 1.61
C ARG A 133 -1.82 7.64 1.87
N SER A 134 -2.64 6.61 1.69
CA SER A 134 -2.21 5.22 1.88
C SER A 134 -1.36 4.71 0.71
N GLN A 135 -1.52 5.29 -0.49
CA GLN A 135 -0.87 4.84 -1.72
C GLN A 135 0.64 4.56 -1.57
N PRO A 136 1.46 5.42 -0.95
CA PRO A 136 2.89 5.15 -0.82
C PRO A 136 3.23 4.02 0.14
N TYR A 137 2.31 3.60 1.02
CA TYR A 137 2.60 2.74 2.16
C TYR A 137 1.87 1.40 2.12
N LEU A 138 0.72 1.35 1.45
CA LEU A 138 -0.22 0.24 1.54
C LEU A 138 0.37 -1.10 1.09
N HIS A 139 1.12 -1.10 -0.02
CA HIS A 139 1.79 -2.32 -0.50
C HIS A 139 2.73 -2.90 0.56
N PHE A 140 3.61 -2.07 1.14
CA PHE A 140 4.54 -2.50 2.18
C PHE A 140 3.81 -3.01 3.43
N ILE A 141 2.78 -2.27 3.88
CA ILE A 141 1.99 -2.65 5.06
C ILE A 141 1.30 -4.00 4.83
N LEU A 142 0.67 -4.21 3.68
CA LEU A 142 0.02 -5.49 3.34
C LEU A 142 1.02 -6.63 3.29
N GLN A 143 2.18 -6.43 2.67
CA GLN A 143 3.24 -7.44 2.63
C GLN A 143 3.69 -7.87 4.04
N GLU A 144 3.85 -6.92 4.97
CA GLU A 144 4.26 -7.21 6.34
C GLU A 144 3.14 -7.87 7.17
N ILE A 145 1.88 -7.54 6.91
CA ILE A 145 0.70 -8.17 7.50
C ILE A 145 0.61 -9.64 7.07
N GLU A 146 0.80 -9.91 5.77
CA GLU A 146 0.75 -11.26 5.20
C GLU A 146 1.87 -12.16 5.73
N LYS A 147 3.10 -11.65 5.81
CA LYS A 147 4.24 -12.38 6.39
C LYS A 147 3.98 -12.83 7.84
N ARG A 148 3.10 -12.15 8.57
CA ARG A 148 2.77 -12.40 9.98
C ARG A 148 1.45 -13.11 10.18
N ASP A 149 0.74 -13.44 9.11
CA ASP A 149 -0.61 -14.03 9.15
C ASP A 149 -1.60 -13.22 10.00
N ILE A 150 -1.57 -11.90 9.87
CA ILE A 150 -2.47 -10.95 10.54
C ILE A 150 -3.69 -10.69 9.65
N PRO A 151 -4.92 -10.45 10.19
CA PRO A 151 -6.08 -10.03 9.39
C PRO A 151 -5.79 -8.78 8.59
N ARG A 152 -6.09 -8.80 7.28
CA ARG A 152 -5.70 -7.70 6.38
C ARG A 152 -6.47 -6.39 6.63
N GLU A 153 -7.57 -6.41 7.37
CA GLU A 153 -8.24 -5.19 7.85
C GLU A 153 -7.31 -4.31 8.69
N ILE A 154 -6.29 -4.89 9.32
CA ILE A 154 -5.27 -4.15 10.08
C ILE A 154 -4.50 -3.15 9.20
N ALA A 155 -4.44 -3.37 7.88
CA ALA A 155 -3.88 -2.38 6.97
C ALA A 155 -4.61 -1.03 7.04
N LEU A 156 -5.89 -1.01 7.44
CA LEU A 156 -6.68 0.22 7.61
C LEU A 156 -6.48 0.90 8.98
N LEU A 157 -5.70 0.29 9.89
CA LEU A 157 -5.51 0.87 11.22
C LEU A 157 -4.83 2.26 11.19
N PRO A 158 -3.82 2.53 10.35
CA PRO A 158 -3.27 3.88 10.18
C PRO A 158 -4.30 4.93 9.75
N ALA A 159 -5.39 4.51 9.06
CA ALA A 159 -6.49 5.41 8.74
C ALA A 159 -7.24 5.88 10.01
N VAL A 160 -7.47 4.96 10.95
CA VAL A 160 -8.13 5.26 12.23
C VAL A 160 -7.22 6.10 13.13
N GLU A 161 -5.93 5.80 13.16
CA GLU A 161 -4.95 6.44 14.03
C GLU A 161 -4.56 7.87 13.58
N SER A 162 -4.29 8.03 12.29
CA SER A 162 -3.71 9.28 11.80
C SER A 162 -4.22 9.73 10.43
N ALA A 163 -5.18 9.01 9.82
CA ALA A 163 -5.50 9.14 8.39
C ALA A 163 -4.25 9.01 7.49
N TYR A 164 -3.39 8.03 7.77
CA TYR A 164 -2.11 7.76 7.10
C TYR A 164 -1.14 8.95 7.07
N ARG A 165 -1.16 9.81 8.08
CA ARG A 165 -0.21 10.93 8.16
C ARG A 165 1.06 10.52 8.90
N PRO A 166 2.22 10.41 8.21
CA PRO A 166 3.46 9.99 8.85
C PRO A 166 4.01 11.03 9.85
N PHE A 167 3.67 12.31 9.67
CA PHE A 167 4.05 13.39 10.59
C PHE A 167 2.99 13.70 11.66
N ALA A 168 1.96 12.85 11.82
CA ALA A 168 0.95 13.08 12.84
C ALA A 168 1.56 13.08 14.24
N TYR A 169 1.13 14.03 15.07
CA TYR A 169 1.51 14.15 16.48
C TYR A 169 0.29 14.53 17.32
N SER A 170 0.02 13.75 18.38
CA SER A 170 -1.14 13.95 19.22
C SER A 170 -0.81 14.73 20.50
N PRO A 171 -1.80 15.35 21.17
CA PRO A 171 -1.62 15.96 22.50
C PRO A 171 -1.05 14.98 23.54
N GLY A 172 -1.35 13.68 23.42
CA GLY A 172 -0.79 12.60 24.24
C GLY A 172 0.62 12.18 23.84
N ARG A 173 1.30 12.96 22.93
CA ARG A 173 2.65 12.72 22.43
C ARG A 173 2.80 11.43 21.61
N ALA A 174 1.70 10.87 21.12
CA ALA A 174 1.76 9.80 20.13
C ALA A 174 2.21 10.37 18.78
N ALA A 175 2.99 9.63 18.01
CA ALA A 175 3.59 10.08 16.76
C ALA A 175 3.53 9.03 15.65
N GLY A 176 3.51 9.51 14.39
CA GLY A 176 3.57 8.69 13.20
C GLY A 176 2.22 8.12 12.76
N MET A 177 2.26 7.32 11.70
CA MET A 177 1.04 6.69 11.15
C MET A 177 0.33 5.79 12.16
N TRP A 178 1.11 5.08 12.98
CA TRP A 178 0.66 4.10 13.98
C TRP A 178 0.43 4.68 15.38
N GLN A 179 0.65 5.98 15.57
CA GLN A 179 0.43 6.72 16.81
C GLN A 179 1.08 6.08 18.05
N PHE A 180 2.36 5.69 17.95
CA PHE A 180 3.11 5.22 19.10
C PHE A 180 3.35 6.32 20.13
N ILE A 181 2.97 6.09 21.40
CA ILE A 181 3.44 6.93 22.51
C ILE A 181 4.92 6.63 22.78
N PRO A 182 5.69 7.60 23.34
CA PRO A 182 7.16 7.47 23.47
C PRO A 182 7.63 6.21 24.19
N SER A 183 6.95 5.82 25.29
CA SER A 183 7.33 4.64 26.08
C SER A 183 7.09 3.32 25.33
N THR A 184 5.94 3.18 24.69
CA THR A 184 5.61 1.99 23.89
C THR A 184 6.53 1.90 22.67
N GLY A 185 6.81 3.02 22.00
CA GLY A 185 7.76 3.05 20.90
C GLY A 185 9.15 2.54 21.31
N ARG A 186 9.70 3.03 22.43
CA ARG A 186 10.99 2.54 22.94
C ARG A 186 10.95 1.06 23.31
N TYR A 187 9.87 0.58 23.92
CA TYR A 187 9.71 -0.83 24.27
C TYR A 187 9.77 -1.74 23.03
N TYR A 188 9.23 -1.28 21.90
CA TYR A 188 9.28 -1.98 20.60
C TYR A 188 10.48 -1.56 19.73
N GLY A 189 11.54 -0.99 20.31
CA GLY A 189 12.81 -0.72 19.64
C GLY A 189 12.83 0.54 18.76
N LEU A 190 11.79 1.38 18.81
CA LEU A 190 11.75 2.60 18.02
C LEU A 190 12.68 3.66 18.64
N LYS A 191 13.85 3.85 18.01
CA LYS A 191 14.87 4.84 18.39
C LYS A 191 14.26 6.25 18.38
N GLN A 192 14.55 7.04 19.40
CA GLN A 192 14.07 8.42 19.56
C GLN A 192 15.22 9.28 20.08
N ASN A 193 15.83 10.05 19.20
CA ASN A 193 16.94 10.93 19.55
C ASN A 193 16.85 12.27 18.79
N TRP A 194 17.93 13.06 18.80
CA TRP A 194 18.02 14.35 18.12
C TRP A 194 17.85 14.22 16.58
N TRP A 195 18.39 13.18 16.00
CA TRP A 195 18.44 12.96 14.55
C TRP A 195 17.20 12.25 14.02
N TYR A 196 16.60 11.37 14.84
CA TYR A 196 15.63 10.39 14.35
C TYR A 196 14.54 10.07 15.37
N ASP A 197 13.31 9.97 14.89
CA ASP A 197 12.16 9.45 15.64
C ASP A 197 11.55 8.25 14.88
N GLY A 198 11.90 7.05 15.29
CA GLY A 198 11.47 5.80 14.68
C GLY A 198 9.96 5.56 14.72
N ARG A 199 9.23 6.29 15.57
CA ARG A 199 7.76 6.22 15.62
C ARG A 199 7.11 6.77 14.35
N ARG A 200 7.80 7.64 13.62
CA ARG A 200 7.38 8.20 12.34
C ARG A 200 7.94 7.42 11.17
N ASP A 201 9.04 6.68 11.35
CA ASP A 201 9.60 5.86 10.28
C ASP A 201 8.61 4.81 9.80
N ILE A 202 8.42 4.71 8.50
CA ILE A 202 7.39 3.89 7.87
C ILE A 202 7.67 2.40 8.11
N VAL A 203 8.90 1.97 7.91
CA VAL A 203 9.29 0.55 8.03
C VAL A 203 9.36 0.15 9.50
N ALA A 204 10.15 0.89 10.28
CA ALA A 204 10.36 0.59 11.71
C ALA A 204 9.05 0.59 12.49
N SER A 205 8.21 1.64 12.31
CA SER A 205 6.94 1.74 13.03
C SER A 205 5.91 0.71 12.58
N THR A 206 5.91 0.30 11.30
CA THR A 206 5.03 -0.78 10.83
C THR A 206 5.42 -2.11 11.46
N HIS A 207 6.70 -2.48 11.45
CA HIS A 207 7.15 -3.70 12.14
C HIS A 207 6.77 -3.69 13.62
N ALA A 208 7.08 -2.61 14.33
CA ALA A 208 6.75 -2.46 15.75
C ALA A 208 5.25 -2.55 16.02
N ALA A 209 4.40 -1.94 15.18
CA ALA A 209 2.96 -1.98 15.34
C ALA A 209 2.39 -3.38 15.14
N LEU A 210 2.84 -4.09 14.12
CA LEU A 210 2.39 -5.45 13.85
C LEU A 210 2.87 -6.42 14.93
N ASP A 211 4.10 -6.29 15.43
CA ASP A 211 4.62 -7.09 16.54
C ASP A 211 3.85 -6.81 17.83
N TYR A 212 3.51 -5.54 18.09
CA TYR A 212 2.67 -5.16 19.24
C TYR A 212 1.26 -5.75 19.12
N LEU A 213 0.61 -5.63 17.98
CA LEU A 213 -0.72 -6.19 17.71
C LEU A 213 -0.74 -7.72 17.85
N GLN A 214 0.26 -8.42 17.32
CA GLN A 214 0.39 -9.87 17.52
C GLN A 214 0.59 -10.24 18.99
N SER A 215 1.40 -9.47 19.72
CA SER A 215 1.59 -9.67 21.15
C SER A 215 0.27 -9.50 21.92
N LEU A 216 -0.51 -8.47 21.59
CA LEU A 216 -1.81 -8.24 22.17
C LEU A 216 -2.81 -9.34 21.79
N SER A 217 -2.86 -9.75 20.53
CA SER A 217 -3.73 -10.85 20.09
C SER A 217 -3.47 -12.12 20.89
N ARG A 218 -2.21 -12.54 21.03
CA ARG A 218 -1.83 -13.68 21.88
C ARG A 218 -2.25 -13.51 23.35
N GLN A 219 -2.15 -12.31 23.91
CA GLN A 219 -2.56 -12.01 25.30
C GLN A 219 -4.08 -12.11 25.51
N PHE A 220 -4.86 -12.00 24.44
CA PHE A 220 -6.33 -12.10 24.47
C PHE A 220 -6.84 -13.32 23.69
N ASN A 221 -6.07 -14.43 23.68
CA ASN A 221 -6.46 -15.71 23.06
C ASN A 221 -6.85 -15.59 21.58
N ASN A 222 -6.12 -14.79 20.83
CA ASN A 222 -6.35 -14.46 19.41
C ASN A 222 -7.67 -13.70 19.13
N ASP A 223 -8.25 -13.09 20.15
CA ASP A 223 -9.36 -12.15 19.98
C ASP A 223 -8.82 -10.80 19.48
N TRP A 224 -8.99 -10.55 18.18
CA TRP A 224 -8.50 -9.33 17.55
C TRP A 224 -9.25 -8.06 17.96
N GLU A 225 -10.54 -8.18 18.33
CA GLU A 225 -11.30 -7.03 18.80
C GLU A 225 -10.80 -6.55 20.18
N LEU A 226 -10.50 -7.48 21.07
CA LEU A 226 -9.87 -7.18 22.36
C LEU A 226 -8.42 -6.69 22.18
N ALA A 227 -7.67 -7.24 21.22
CA ALA A 227 -6.32 -6.79 20.89
C ALA A 227 -6.31 -5.34 20.38
N LEU A 228 -7.22 -4.99 19.46
CA LEU A 228 -7.41 -3.64 18.96
C LEU A 228 -7.82 -2.64 20.06
N ALA A 229 -8.75 -3.04 20.93
CA ALA A 229 -9.12 -2.24 22.10
C ALA A 229 -7.91 -2.01 23.03
N ALA A 230 -7.06 -3.04 23.19
CA ALA A 230 -5.85 -2.94 24.01
C ALA A 230 -4.74 -2.12 23.35
N TYR A 231 -4.65 -2.12 22.02
CA TYR A 231 -3.75 -1.23 21.28
C TYR A 231 -4.07 0.24 21.59
N ASN A 232 -5.36 0.61 21.55
CA ASN A 232 -5.82 1.97 21.81
C ASN A 232 -5.70 2.38 23.31
N SER A 233 -6.16 1.54 24.25
CA SER A 233 -6.27 1.94 25.66
C SER A 233 -5.33 1.24 26.63
N GLY A 234 -4.47 0.36 26.10
CA GLY A 234 -3.58 -0.50 26.87
C GLY A 234 -4.26 -1.77 27.40
N ALA A 235 -3.50 -2.87 27.40
CA ALA A 235 -3.98 -4.20 27.83
C ALA A 235 -4.53 -4.21 29.29
N GLY A 236 -3.99 -3.36 30.16
CA GLY A 236 -4.46 -3.24 31.55
C GLY A 236 -5.89 -2.77 31.67
N THR A 237 -6.31 -1.80 30.84
CA THR A 237 -7.69 -1.27 30.78
C THR A 237 -8.66 -2.37 30.35
N VAL A 238 -8.34 -3.09 29.28
CA VAL A 238 -9.18 -4.17 28.76
C VAL A 238 -9.30 -5.32 29.74
N ARG A 239 -8.19 -5.79 30.32
CA ARG A 239 -8.21 -6.84 31.36
C ARG A 239 -9.01 -6.43 32.57
N SER A 240 -8.97 -5.17 32.98
CA SER A 240 -9.77 -4.67 34.10
C SER A 240 -11.26 -4.68 33.77
N ALA A 241 -11.64 -4.35 32.53
CA ALA A 241 -13.02 -4.44 32.07
C ALA A 241 -13.51 -5.90 32.02
N ILE A 242 -12.69 -6.83 31.49
CA ILE A 242 -12.96 -8.27 31.50
C ILE A 242 -13.23 -8.77 32.94
N ARG A 243 -12.32 -8.51 33.88
CA ARG A 243 -12.49 -8.93 35.29
C ARG A 243 -13.77 -8.34 35.94
N ARG A 244 -14.14 -7.11 35.60
CA ARG A 244 -15.41 -6.52 36.11
C ARG A 244 -16.62 -7.27 35.57
N ASN A 245 -16.63 -7.66 34.31
CA ASN A 245 -17.73 -8.42 33.73
C ASN A 245 -17.78 -9.85 34.28
N GLN A 246 -16.63 -10.55 34.39
CA GLN A 246 -16.53 -11.89 34.98
C GLN A 246 -17.14 -11.92 36.39
N LYS A 247 -16.78 -10.95 37.26
CA LYS A 247 -17.36 -10.85 38.64
C LYS A 247 -18.87 -10.64 38.65
N ARG A 248 -19.46 -10.20 37.54
CA ARG A 248 -20.89 -9.92 37.39
C ARG A 248 -21.64 -10.99 36.58
N GLY A 249 -20.95 -12.07 36.19
CA GLY A 249 -21.51 -13.10 35.29
C GLY A 249 -21.90 -12.58 33.91
N LYS A 250 -21.22 -11.52 33.41
CA LYS A 250 -21.51 -10.92 32.11
C LYS A 250 -20.51 -11.41 31.06
N PRO A 251 -20.88 -11.39 29.76
CA PRO A 251 -19.95 -11.71 28.67
C PRO A 251 -18.70 -10.82 28.70
N THR A 252 -17.59 -11.36 28.20
CA THR A 252 -16.26 -10.71 28.23
C THR A 252 -15.70 -10.36 26.85
N ASP A 253 -16.51 -10.53 25.81
CA ASP A 253 -16.22 -10.06 24.47
C ASP A 253 -16.16 -8.52 24.41
N TYR A 254 -15.50 -7.98 23.40
CA TYR A 254 -15.33 -6.54 23.23
C TYR A 254 -16.65 -5.76 23.31
N TRP A 255 -17.73 -6.28 22.70
CA TRP A 255 -19.01 -5.59 22.55
C TRP A 255 -19.75 -5.45 23.86
N SER A 256 -19.48 -6.35 24.80
CA SER A 256 -20.08 -6.42 26.15
C SER A 256 -19.27 -5.64 27.20
N LEU A 257 -18.04 -5.23 26.91
CA LEU A 257 -17.19 -4.51 27.84
C LEU A 257 -17.59 -3.03 27.98
N LYS A 258 -17.52 -2.50 29.21
CA LYS A 258 -17.52 -1.06 29.44
C LYS A 258 -16.11 -0.52 29.37
N LEU A 259 -15.76 0.05 28.23
CA LEU A 259 -14.47 0.67 27.91
C LEU A 259 -14.61 2.20 27.85
N PRO A 260 -13.49 2.96 27.82
CA PRO A 260 -13.51 4.39 27.50
C PRO A 260 -14.22 4.65 26.16
N ASP A 261 -14.84 5.80 26.00
CA ASP A 261 -15.64 6.12 24.82
C ASP A 261 -14.84 6.03 23.51
N GLU A 262 -13.61 6.52 23.50
CA GLU A 262 -12.70 6.41 22.36
C GLU A 262 -12.44 4.94 22.01
N THR A 263 -12.11 4.12 23.00
CA THR A 263 -11.84 2.68 22.81
C THR A 263 -13.10 1.93 22.35
N SER A 264 -14.27 2.32 22.87
CA SER A 264 -15.56 1.75 22.49
C SER A 264 -15.96 2.08 21.04
N ALA A 265 -15.39 3.14 20.45
CA ALA A 265 -15.57 3.51 19.03
C ALA A 265 -14.46 3.00 18.13
N TYR A 266 -13.33 2.55 18.68
CA TYR A 266 -12.11 2.23 17.91
C TYR A 266 -12.30 1.05 16.95
N VAL A 267 -12.72 -0.10 17.46
CA VAL A 267 -13.02 -1.28 16.62
C VAL A 267 -14.17 -1.00 15.64
N PRO A 268 -15.30 -0.38 16.06
CA PRO A 268 -16.35 0.06 15.14
C PRO A 268 -15.84 0.92 13.99
N ARG A 269 -14.91 1.87 14.23
CA ARG A 269 -14.31 2.71 13.16
C ARG A 269 -13.55 1.89 12.14
N LEU A 270 -12.70 0.97 12.61
CA LEU A 270 -11.95 0.08 11.72
C LEU A 270 -12.89 -0.79 10.87
N LEU A 271 -13.86 -1.44 11.52
CA LEU A 271 -14.82 -2.30 10.83
C LEU A 271 -15.69 -1.51 9.83
N ALA A 272 -16.13 -0.31 10.21
CA ALA A 272 -16.88 0.56 9.28
C ALA A 272 -16.07 0.94 8.04
N LEU A 273 -14.77 1.26 8.20
CA LEU A 273 -13.87 1.47 7.06
C LEU A 273 -13.74 0.21 6.22
N ALA A 274 -13.47 -0.94 6.84
CA ALA A 274 -13.34 -2.22 6.16
C ALA A 274 -14.60 -2.55 5.35
N GLU A 275 -15.79 -2.29 5.90
CA GLU A 275 -17.08 -2.49 5.21
C GLU A 275 -17.25 -1.54 4.02
N ILE A 276 -16.81 -0.28 4.13
CA ILE A 276 -16.87 0.68 3.01
C ILE A 276 -15.98 0.23 1.87
N PHE A 277 -14.76 -0.23 2.16
CA PHE A 277 -13.85 -0.73 1.15
C PHE A 277 -14.33 -2.04 0.53
N ARG A 278 -15.03 -2.90 1.30
CA ARG A 278 -15.63 -4.15 0.80
C ARG A 278 -16.83 -3.90 -0.12
N ASN A 279 -17.66 -2.90 0.19
CA ASN A 279 -18.90 -2.59 -0.50
C ASN A 279 -18.99 -1.11 -0.90
N PRO A 280 -18.05 -0.57 -1.70
CA PRO A 280 -17.93 0.85 -1.94
C PRO A 280 -19.19 1.45 -2.58
N GLN A 281 -19.83 0.74 -3.50
CA GLN A 281 -21.03 1.20 -4.19
C GLN A 281 -22.20 1.44 -3.21
N ARG A 282 -22.36 0.56 -2.19
CA ARG A 282 -23.38 0.70 -1.14
C ARG A 282 -23.24 2.00 -0.35
N TYR A 283 -22.00 2.49 -0.23
CA TYR A 283 -21.68 3.68 0.54
C TYR A 283 -21.35 4.89 -0.33
N LYS A 284 -21.59 4.80 -1.66
CA LYS A 284 -21.29 5.84 -2.65
C LYS A 284 -19.82 6.28 -2.59
N ALA A 285 -18.94 5.38 -2.25
CA ALA A 285 -17.50 5.59 -2.26
C ALA A 285 -16.93 5.16 -3.61
N THR A 286 -16.01 5.95 -4.14
CA THR A 286 -15.23 5.59 -5.33
C THR A 286 -13.86 5.14 -4.86
N LEU A 287 -13.45 3.90 -5.22
CA LEU A 287 -12.11 3.45 -4.95
C LEU A 287 -11.18 3.88 -6.10
N LEU A 288 -10.11 4.58 -5.74
CA LEU A 288 -9.03 4.91 -6.65
C LEU A 288 -8.13 3.66 -6.80
N PRO A 289 -7.87 3.17 -8.00
CA PRO A 289 -7.03 1.99 -8.17
C PRO A 289 -5.60 2.28 -7.68
N ILE A 290 -5.06 1.37 -6.88
CA ILE A 290 -3.66 1.38 -6.43
C ILE A 290 -3.01 0.11 -6.98
N ALA A 291 -1.97 0.26 -7.80
CA ALA A 291 -1.25 -0.88 -8.37
C ALA A 291 -0.63 -1.75 -7.25
N ASP A 292 -0.71 -3.07 -7.40
CA ASP A 292 -0.08 -4.01 -6.45
C ASP A 292 1.41 -4.16 -6.75
N GLU A 293 2.15 -3.09 -6.48
CA GLU A 293 3.59 -3.01 -6.67
C GLU A 293 4.25 -2.17 -5.57
N PRO A 294 5.52 -2.41 -5.24
CA PRO A 294 6.25 -1.61 -4.26
C PRO A 294 6.36 -0.15 -4.70
N TYR A 295 5.91 0.78 -3.86
CA TYR A 295 6.04 2.21 -4.10
C TYR A 295 7.47 2.72 -3.82
N PHE A 296 8.17 2.10 -2.88
CA PHE A 296 9.53 2.46 -2.49
C PHE A 296 10.38 1.21 -2.26
N THR A 297 11.69 1.40 -2.34
CA THR A 297 12.69 0.45 -1.84
C THR A 297 13.53 1.09 -0.75
N THR A 298 14.21 0.28 0.05
CA THR A 298 15.15 0.75 1.08
C THR A 298 16.57 0.62 0.59
N VAL A 299 17.38 1.65 0.84
CA VAL A 299 18.81 1.65 0.54
C VAL A 299 19.55 1.76 1.87
N ASP A 300 20.47 0.84 2.11
CA ASP A 300 21.31 0.87 3.30
C ASP A 300 22.50 1.80 3.08
N ILE A 301 22.68 2.77 3.97
CA ILE A 301 23.77 3.74 3.93
C ILE A 301 24.72 3.47 5.07
N GLN A 302 26.04 3.49 4.77
CA GLN A 302 27.09 3.12 5.72
C GLN A 302 27.64 4.28 6.55
N SER A 303 27.21 5.50 6.24
CA SER A 303 27.69 6.72 6.90
C SER A 303 26.61 7.80 6.93
N GLN A 304 26.83 8.83 7.75
CA GLN A 304 25.94 9.99 7.73
C GLN A 304 25.87 10.60 6.33
N LEU A 305 24.67 10.87 5.84
CA LEU A 305 24.40 11.42 4.52
C LEU A 305 23.50 12.64 4.63
N ASP A 306 23.87 13.72 3.95
CA ASP A 306 23.02 14.90 3.77
C ASP A 306 21.79 14.54 2.92
N LEU A 307 20.60 15.02 3.35
CA LEU A 307 19.35 14.64 2.70
C LEU A 307 19.13 15.32 1.35
N ALA A 308 19.72 16.52 1.12
CA ALA A 308 19.63 17.16 -0.18
C ALA A 308 20.48 16.38 -1.20
N LEU A 309 21.68 15.96 -0.79
CA LEU A 309 22.53 15.08 -1.61
C LEU A 309 21.86 13.72 -1.85
N ALA A 310 21.24 13.13 -0.82
CA ALA A 310 20.50 11.88 -0.96
C ALA A 310 19.33 12.00 -1.96
N ALA A 311 18.61 13.12 -1.94
CA ALA A 311 17.52 13.39 -2.87
C ALA A 311 18.02 13.51 -4.30
N GLU A 312 19.11 14.25 -4.52
CA GLU A 312 19.78 14.40 -5.81
C GLU A 312 20.24 13.03 -6.36
N MET A 313 20.94 12.23 -5.55
CA MET A 313 21.41 10.89 -5.94
C MET A 313 20.26 9.93 -6.26
N ALA A 314 19.10 10.12 -5.65
CA ALA A 314 17.93 9.29 -5.86
C ALA A 314 17.00 9.81 -6.97
N ASP A 315 17.30 10.94 -7.59
CA ASP A 315 16.42 11.65 -8.54
C ASP A 315 15.02 11.93 -7.96
N LEU A 316 14.99 12.39 -6.71
CA LEU A 316 13.79 12.73 -5.97
C LEU A 316 13.74 14.21 -5.59
N SER A 317 12.53 14.75 -5.44
CA SER A 317 12.41 16.01 -4.72
C SER A 317 12.74 15.80 -3.24
N ILE A 318 13.25 16.84 -2.59
CA ILE A 318 13.53 16.79 -1.14
C ILE A 318 12.24 16.54 -0.33
N GLN A 319 11.08 16.99 -0.82
CA GLN A 319 9.78 16.74 -0.23
C GLN A 319 9.41 15.27 -0.28
N ASP A 320 9.62 14.61 -1.43
CA ASP A 320 9.35 13.17 -1.57
C ASP A 320 10.28 12.34 -0.71
N LEU A 321 11.56 12.74 -0.61
CA LEU A 321 12.50 12.07 0.29
C LEU A 321 12.03 12.16 1.75
N TYR A 322 11.59 13.34 2.23
CA TYR A 322 11.04 13.48 3.57
C TYR A 322 9.74 12.71 3.78
N LEU A 323 8.86 12.67 2.78
CA LEU A 323 7.61 11.91 2.85
C LEU A 323 7.86 10.41 3.06
N LEU A 324 8.90 9.87 2.41
CA LEU A 324 9.30 8.47 2.53
C LEU A 324 10.18 8.20 3.76
N ASN A 325 10.82 9.23 4.33
CA ASN A 325 11.71 9.14 5.49
C ASN A 325 11.29 10.09 6.63
N PRO A 326 10.00 10.02 7.07
CA PRO A 326 9.45 10.97 8.04
C PRO A 326 10.06 10.81 9.45
N GLY A 327 10.81 9.72 9.68
CA GLY A 327 11.57 9.49 10.91
C GLY A 327 12.70 10.50 11.11
N LEU A 328 13.25 11.05 10.03
CA LEU A 328 14.38 11.98 10.10
C LEU A 328 13.95 13.34 10.66
N ASN A 329 14.71 13.85 11.62
CA ASN A 329 14.46 15.11 12.31
C ASN A 329 15.29 16.27 11.75
N ARG A 330 16.35 15.99 10.98
CA ARG A 330 17.39 16.91 10.59
C ARG A 330 17.67 16.79 9.09
N TRP A 331 18.56 17.64 8.61
CA TRP A 331 19.02 17.73 7.23
C TRP A 331 19.95 16.58 6.80
N ALA A 332 20.36 15.76 7.76
CA ALA A 332 21.20 14.58 7.52
C ALA A 332 20.69 13.38 8.30
N THR A 333 21.11 12.19 7.91
CA THR A 333 20.83 10.96 8.63
C THR A 333 21.58 10.88 9.97
N ASP A 334 21.18 9.97 10.83
CA ASP A 334 21.83 9.75 12.12
C ASP A 334 23.28 9.28 11.92
N PRO A 335 24.30 9.92 12.55
CA PRO A 335 25.70 9.50 12.40
C PRO A 335 26.00 8.15 13.05
N ASP A 336 25.19 7.72 14.02
CA ASP A 336 25.36 6.46 14.75
C ASP A 336 24.54 5.31 14.14
N GLY A 337 23.94 5.49 12.98
CA GLY A 337 23.18 4.50 12.23
C GLY A 337 21.74 4.32 12.64
#